data_613c5ec34bb390da119c21b5ce1cb736
#
_entry.id   613c5ec34bb390da119c21b5ce1cb736
#
_cell.length_a   1.000
_cell.length_b   1.000
_cell.length_c   1.000
_cell.angle_alpha   90.00
_cell.angle_beta   90.00
_cell.angle_gamma   90.00
#
_symmetry.space_group_name_H-M   'P 1'
#
loop_
_entity.id
_entity.type
_entity.pdbx_description
1 polymer ?
#
loop_
_entity_poly.entity_id
_entity_poly.type
_entity_poly.pdbx_seq_one_letter_code
_entity_poly.pdbx_strand_id
1 'polypeptide(L)'
;SVCANTKLPPDTQFWRPFEYGGVSSEYGYRYDIYVNGKLISGAGIHEGIDLTNGLGSANKIYSIANGKVAAVWYDRWGGNQITIHHNINGKSYSSSYAHMSRTFVKVGDIVSKDTVIGMMGSTGNVTGPHLHLAISTGLRFTEYRGQSAYVARTVNPRSLINFPSRGGWKDRITKYN
;
A
#
# COMPACT_ATOMS: atom_id res chain seq x y z
N SER A 1 27.19 15.73 -9.19
CA SER A 1 27.10 15.10 -7.91
C SER A 1 26.03 14.02 -7.88
N VAL A 2 26.32 12.95 -7.20
CA VAL A 2 25.42 11.82 -7.02
C VAL A 2 24.06 12.25 -6.48
N CYS A 3 24.03 13.29 -5.68
CA CYS A 3 22.79 13.80 -5.08
C CYS A 3 21.79 14.36 -6.11
N ALA A 4 22.25 14.85 -7.24
CA ALA A 4 21.37 15.38 -8.27
C ALA A 4 20.47 14.31 -8.90
N ASN A 5 20.91 13.04 -8.88
CA ASN A 5 20.20 11.93 -9.49
C ASN A 5 19.21 11.25 -8.54
N THR A 6 19.12 11.71 -7.29
CA THR A 6 18.22 11.14 -6.29
C THR A 6 16.92 11.91 -6.15
N LYS A 7 16.72 12.97 -6.95
CA LYS A 7 15.50 13.77 -6.92
C LYS A 7 14.32 12.94 -7.34
N LEU A 8 13.28 12.91 -6.49
CA LEU A 8 12.06 12.16 -6.77
C LEU A 8 11.27 12.82 -7.90
N PRO A 9 10.70 12.04 -8.82
CA PRO A 9 9.79 12.59 -9.83
C PRO A 9 8.57 13.17 -9.12
N PRO A 10 8.20 14.42 -9.42
CA PRO A 10 7.07 15.06 -8.75
C PRO A 10 5.73 14.51 -9.23
N ASP A 11 4.73 14.60 -8.38
CA ASP A 11 3.33 14.38 -8.72
C ASP A 11 2.46 15.35 -7.93
N THR A 12 1.19 15.42 -8.27
CA THR A 12 0.23 16.32 -7.64
C THR A 12 -0.81 15.58 -6.80
N GLN A 13 -0.91 14.27 -6.93
CA GLN A 13 -1.92 13.46 -6.25
C GLN A 13 -1.51 12.00 -6.24
N PHE A 14 -2.23 11.21 -5.43
CA PHE A 14 -2.20 9.76 -5.45
C PHE A 14 -3.37 9.20 -6.25
N TRP A 15 -3.23 7.95 -6.70
CA TRP A 15 -4.17 7.22 -7.55
C TRP A 15 -4.49 5.87 -6.91
N ARG A 16 -5.59 5.25 -7.29
CA ARG A 16 -5.91 3.89 -6.85
C ARG A 16 -4.89 2.90 -7.38
N PRO A 17 -4.51 1.87 -6.60
CA PRO A 17 -3.41 0.96 -6.96
C PRO A 17 -3.77 -0.11 -7.98
N PHE A 18 -5.06 -0.30 -8.34
CA PHE A 18 -5.49 -1.25 -9.37
C PHE A 18 -6.84 -0.87 -9.96
N GLU A 19 -7.23 -1.55 -11.04
CA GLU A 19 -8.28 -1.08 -11.94
C GLU A 19 -9.68 -1.13 -11.34
N TYR A 20 -10.01 -2.21 -10.62
CA TYR A 20 -11.30 -2.29 -9.92
C TYR A 20 -11.18 -3.17 -8.68
N GLY A 21 -12.06 -2.97 -7.74
CA GLY A 21 -12.02 -3.73 -6.50
C GLY A 21 -12.82 -3.07 -5.39
N GLY A 22 -12.49 -3.38 -4.17
CA GLY A 22 -13.17 -2.86 -3.00
C GLY A 22 -12.27 -2.77 -1.79
N VAL A 23 -12.72 -2.01 -0.81
CA VAL A 23 -12.10 -1.91 0.50
C VAL A 23 -12.62 -3.04 1.37
N SER A 24 -11.74 -3.94 1.79
CA SER A 24 -12.09 -5.05 2.69
C SER A 24 -11.79 -4.77 4.16
N SER A 25 -10.84 -3.87 4.44
CA SER A 25 -10.50 -3.48 5.81
C SER A 25 -9.96 -2.05 5.86
N GLU A 26 -10.55 -1.26 6.76
CA GLU A 26 -10.21 0.17 6.91
C GLU A 26 -8.92 0.39 7.69
N TYR A 27 -8.30 1.55 7.47
CA TYR A 27 -7.23 2.06 8.30
C TYR A 27 -7.79 2.44 9.69
N GLY A 28 -7.00 2.20 10.72
CA GLY A 28 -7.29 2.70 12.05
C GLY A 28 -7.45 1.62 13.10
N TYR A 29 -8.01 2.01 14.23
CA TYR A 29 -8.15 1.13 15.38
C TYR A 29 -9.13 -0.01 15.11
N ARG A 30 -8.71 -1.23 15.45
CA ARG A 30 -9.52 -2.45 15.40
C ARG A 30 -9.74 -2.95 16.81
N TYR A 31 -10.97 -3.38 17.10
CA TYR A 31 -11.30 -4.04 18.37
C TYR A 31 -11.03 -5.54 18.27
N ASP A 32 -10.97 -6.19 19.44
CA ASP A 32 -10.93 -7.65 19.49
C ASP A 32 -12.14 -8.25 18.76
N ILE A 33 -11.87 -9.28 17.97
CA ILE A 33 -12.92 -10.01 17.25
C ILE A 33 -12.99 -11.43 17.81
N TYR A 34 -14.17 -11.80 18.30
CA TYR A 34 -14.46 -13.13 18.83
C TYR A 34 -15.48 -13.86 17.95
N VAL A 35 -15.26 -15.14 17.74
CA VAL A 35 -16.22 -16.03 17.09
C VAL A 35 -16.39 -17.24 18.00
N ASN A 36 -17.63 -17.51 18.42
CA ASN A 36 -17.98 -18.59 19.36
C ASN A 36 -17.10 -18.56 20.63
N GLY A 37 -16.90 -17.37 21.19
CA GLY A 37 -16.09 -17.18 22.41
C GLY A 37 -14.59 -17.28 22.22
N LYS A 38 -14.11 -17.52 21.01
CA LYS A 38 -12.67 -17.59 20.69
C LYS A 38 -12.19 -16.30 20.05
N LEU A 39 -11.07 -15.76 20.56
CA LEU A 39 -10.42 -14.59 19.96
C LEU A 39 -9.85 -14.95 18.59
N ILE A 40 -10.36 -14.31 17.55
CA ILE A 40 -9.90 -14.50 16.15
C ILE A 40 -8.88 -13.44 15.78
N SER A 41 -9.08 -12.21 16.20
CA SER A 41 -8.16 -11.09 15.94
C SER A 41 -8.11 -10.18 17.16
N GLY A 42 -6.89 -9.86 17.59
CA GLY A 42 -6.65 -8.94 18.70
C GLY A 42 -6.83 -7.49 18.29
N ALA A 43 -7.12 -6.64 19.28
CA ALA A 43 -7.19 -5.20 19.12
C ALA A 43 -5.82 -4.62 18.68
N GLY A 44 -5.87 -3.51 17.96
CA GLY A 44 -4.67 -2.80 17.54
C GLY A 44 -4.94 -1.79 16.42
N ILE A 45 -3.90 -1.10 16.00
CA ILE A 45 -3.96 -0.18 14.86
C ILE A 45 -3.68 -0.94 13.57
N HIS A 46 -4.59 -0.81 12.60
CA HIS A 46 -4.34 -1.20 11.22
C HIS A 46 -3.71 -0.02 10.48
N GLU A 47 -2.46 -0.14 10.14
CA GLU A 47 -1.61 0.97 9.65
C GLU A 47 -1.73 1.20 8.15
N GLY A 48 -2.68 0.56 7.51
CA GLY A 48 -2.96 0.69 6.08
C GLY A 48 -4.41 0.37 5.78
N ILE A 49 -4.71 0.25 4.50
CA ILE A 49 -6.02 -0.15 4.02
C ILE A 49 -5.88 -1.46 3.23
N ASP A 50 -6.80 -2.37 3.43
CA ASP A 50 -6.81 -3.64 2.69
C ASP A 50 -7.81 -3.57 1.54
N LEU A 51 -7.35 -3.97 0.36
CA LEU A 51 -8.05 -3.85 -0.90
C LEU A 51 -8.09 -5.20 -1.62
N THR A 52 -9.22 -5.54 -2.21
CA THR A 52 -9.38 -6.80 -2.94
C THR A 52 -10.36 -6.66 -4.10
N ASN A 53 -10.30 -7.56 -5.07
CA ASN A 53 -11.26 -7.58 -6.18
C ASN A 53 -11.66 -9.01 -6.60
N GLY A 54 -11.26 -10.01 -5.85
CA GLY A 54 -11.59 -11.40 -6.17
C GLY A 54 -10.76 -12.04 -7.28
N LEU A 55 -9.84 -11.33 -7.92
CA LEU A 55 -8.98 -11.89 -8.97
C LEU A 55 -7.74 -12.60 -8.44
N GLY A 56 -7.43 -12.38 -7.15
CA GLY A 56 -6.24 -12.98 -6.54
C GLY A 56 -4.97 -12.56 -7.27
N SER A 57 -4.09 -13.53 -7.56
CA SER A 57 -2.79 -13.29 -8.18
C SER A 57 -2.85 -12.82 -9.64
N ALA A 58 -4.01 -12.84 -10.26
CA ALA A 58 -4.22 -12.27 -11.60
C ALA A 58 -4.38 -10.74 -11.57
N ASN A 59 -4.46 -10.12 -10.39
CA ASN A 59 -4.66 -8.70 -10.24
C ASN A 59 -3.34 -7.93 -10.28
N LYS A 60 -3.17 -7.07 -11.27
CA LYS A 60 -2.01 -6.16 -11.38
C LYS A 60 -2.08 -5.08 -10.34
N ILE A 61 -0.94 -4.78 -9.72
CA ILE A 61 -0.79 -3.67 -8.78
C ILE A 61 0.07 -2.58 -9.43
N TYR A 62 -0.41 -1.36 -9.37
CA TYR A 62 0.27 -0.18 -9.90
C TYR A 62 0.81 0.67 -8.75
N SER A 63 1.87 1.44 -9.02
CA SER A 63 2.25 2.51 -8.10
C SER A 63 1.10 3.51 -7.97
N ILE A 64 0.92 4.05 -6.78
CA ILE A 64 -0.16 5.03 -6.53
C ILE A 64 0.19 6.44 -6.99
N ALA A 65 1.43 6.69 -7.41
CA ALA A 65 1.86 7.98 -7.96
C ALA A 65 3.25 7.84 -8.59
N ASN A 66 3.71 8.90 -9.25
CA ASN A 66 5.11 8.99 -9.64
C ASN A 66 6.00 8.80 -8.41
N GLY A 67 7.08 8.06 -8.56
CA GLY A 67 7.97 7.81 -7.45
C GLY A 67 9.20 7.01 -7.84
N LYS A 68 9.99 6.68 -6.83
CA LYS A 68 11.19 5.87 -6.96
C LYS A 68 11.12 4.72 -5.97
N VAL A 69 11.37 3.51 -6.46
CA VAL A 69 11.38 2.31 -5.62
C VAL A 69 12.52 2.40 -4.62
N ALA A 70 12.18 2.38 -3.34
CA ALA A 70 13.11 2.53 -2.23
C ALA A 70 13.51 1.19 -1.61
N ALA A 71 12.61 0.21 -1.63
CA ALA A 71 12.86 -1.11 -1.06
C ALA A 71 12.00 -2.16 -1.73
N VAL A 72 12.56 -3.36 -1.87
CA VAL A 72 11.86 -4.58 -2.29
C VAL A 72 12.36 -5.68 -1.36
N TRP A 73 11.45 -6.29 -0.58
CA TRP A 73 11.86 -7.26 0.44
C TRP A 73 10.78 -8.30 0.71
N TYR A 74 11.15 -9.32 1.47
CA TYR A 74 10.24 -10.33 1.99
C TYR A 74 10.40 -10.46 3.50
N ASP A 75 9.29 -10.51 4.22
CA ASP A 75 9.26 -10.99 5.59
C ASP A 75 8.02 -11.87 5.83
N ARG A 76 8.01 -12.56 6.96
CA ARG A 76 6.92 -13.49 7.28
C ARG A 76 5.57 -12.81 7.54
N TRP A 77 5.58 -11.52 7.80
CA TRP A 77 4.37 -10.76 8.12
C TRP A 77 3.69 -10.21 6.87
N GLY A 78 4.45 -9.50 6.07
CA GLY A 78 3.94 -8.83 4.87
C GLY A 78 4.17 -9.60 3.56
N GLY A 79 4.91 -10.70 3.61
CA GLY A 79 5.25 -11.44 2.39
C GLY A 79 6.14 -10.62 1.47
N ASN A 80 5.91 -10.73 0.16
CA ASN A 80 6.59 -9.90 -0.82
C ASN A 80 6.08 -8.46 -0.76
N GLN A 81 6.98 -7.51 -0.58
CA GLN A 81 6.67 -6.12 -0.30
C GLN A 81 7.52 -5.16 -1.13
N ILE A 82 6.94 -3.98 -1.40
CA ILE A 82 7.60 -2.88 -2.10
C ILE A 82 7.33 -1.60 -1.32
N THR A 83 8.34 -0.74 -1.21
CA THR A 83 8.17 0.64 -0.76
C THR A 83 8.59 1.60 -1.86
N ILE A 84 7.78 2.61 -2.12
CA ILE A 84 8.02 3.66 -3.12
C ILE A 84 8.05 5.01 -2.42
N HIS A 85 9.05 5.82 -2.76
CA HIS A 85 9.16 7.20 -2.30
C HIS A 85 8.50 8.13 -3.30
N HIS A 86 7.76 9.12 -2.79
CA HIS A 86 7.01 10.10 -3.57
C HIS A 86 7.30 11.54 -3.14
N ASN A 87 7.19 12.43 -4.10
CA ASN A 87 7.15 13.88 -3.87
C ASN A 87 5.80 14.39 -4.40
N ILE A 88 4.87 14.65 -3.50
CA ILE A 88 3.52 15.13 -3.86
C ILE A 88 3.41 16.59 -3.47
N ASN A 89 3.42 17.47 -4.46
CA ASN A 89 3.39 18.93 -4.27
C ASN A 89 4.48 19.42 -3.29
N GLY A 90 5.68 18.84 -3.40
CA GLY A 90 6.82 19.19 -2.56
C GLY A 90 6.88 18.49 -1.21
N LYS A 91 5.89 17.66 -0.86
CA LYS A 91 5.88 16.90 0.37
C LYS A 91 6.29 15.45 0.13
N SER A 92 7.16 14.93 0.97
CA SER A 92 7.65 13.54 0.90
C SER A 92 6.68 12.57 1.55
N TYR A 93 6.42 11.46 0.83
CA TYR A 93 5.62 10.33 1.30
C TYR A 93 6.28 9.02 0.91
N SER A 94 5.89 7.98 1.61
CA SER A 94 6.22 6.59 1.22
C SER A 94 4.93 5.79 1.10
N SER A 95 4.82 4.99 0.05
CA SER A 95 3.76 4.00 -0.08
C SER A 95 4.36 2.60 0.02
N SER A 96 3.70 1.72 0.75
CA SER A 96 4.13 0.34 0.94
C SER A 96 3.02 -0.62 0.54
N TYR A 97 3.41 -1.66 -0.19
CA TYR A 97 2.52 -2.64 -0.81
C TYR A 97 2.92 -4.02 -0.29
N ALA A 98 2.00 -4.73 0.31
CA ALA A 98 2.29 -6.01 0.95
C ALA A 98 1.46 -7.16 0.38
N HIS A 99 1.84 -8.39 0.75
CA HIS A 99 1.19 -9.66 0.40
C HIS A 99 1.20 -9.98 -1.09
N MET A 100 2.14 -9.41 -1.85
CA MET A 100 2.24 -9.59 -3.28
C MET A 100 2.67 -11.02 -3.63
N SER A 101 2.10 -11.57 -4.69
CA SER A 101 2.54 -12.87 -5.22
C SER A 101 3.86 -12.74 -5.99
N ARG A 102 4.04 -11.60 -6.67
CA ARG A 102 5.24 -11.30 -7.47
C ARG A 102 5.53 -9.82 -7.44
N THR A 103 6.81 -9.46 -7.54
CA THR A 103 7.28 -8.09 -7.69
C THR A 103 8.02 -7.95 -9.02
N PHE A 104 7.82 -6.83 -9.72
CA PHE A 104 8.37 -6.58 -11.06
C PHE A 104 9.38 -5.44 -11.11
N VAL A 105 9.65 -4.82 -9.99
CA VAL A 105 10.54 -3.67 -9.91
C VAL A 105 11.70 -3.94 -8.96
N LYS A 106 12.74 -3.14 -9.08
CA LYS A 106 13.91 -3.18 -8.21
C LYS A 106 14.17 -1.80 -7.63
N VAL A 107 14.93 -1.77 -6.54
CA VAL A 107 15.37 -0.53 -5.90
C VAL A 107 16.01 0.40 -6.93
N GLY A 108 15.58 1.65 -6.94
CA GLY A 108 16.04 2.68 -7.87
C GLY A 108 15.17 2.88 -9.10
N ASP A 109 14.26 1.96 -9.41
CA ASP A 109 13.35 2.12 -10.55
C ASP A 109 12.45 3.34 -10.37
N ILE A 110 12.26 4.09 -11.44
CA ILE A 110 11.31 5.19 -11.51
C ILE A 110 9.99 4.64 -12.01
N VAL A 111 8.92 4.95 -11.29
CA VAL A 111 7.58 4.41 -11.55
C VAL A 111 6.55 5.53 -11.61
N SER A 112 5.41 5.22 -12.22
CA SER A 112 4.24 6.10 -12.26
C SER A 112 2.98 5.33 -11.92
N LYS A 113 1.85 6.02 -11.86
CA LYS A 113 0.53 5.39 -11.67
C LYS A 113 0.19 4.32 -12.73
N ASP A 114 0.88 4.33 -13.85
CA ASP A 114 0.66 3.37 -14.95
C ASP A 114 1.70 2.23 -14.96
N THR A 115 2.63 2.24 -14.03
CA THR A 115 3.64 1.19 -13.91
C THR A 115 3.09 0.04 -13.08
N VAL A 116 3.04 -1.16 -13.67
CA VAL A 116 2.74 -2.38 -12.93
C VAL A 116 3.96 -2.75 -12.09
N ILE A 117 3.83 -2.66 -10.77
CA ILE A 117 4.93 -2.93 -9.85
C ILE A 117 4.95 -4.40 -9.36
N GLY A 118 3.84 -5.10 -9.53
CA GLY A 118 3.73 -6.49 -9.13
C GLY A 118 2.30 -7.00 -9.27
N MET A 119 2.05 -8.17 -8.70
CA MET A 119 0.74 -8.82 -8.71
C MET A 119 0.26 -8.99 -7.26
N MET A 120 -1.03 -8.84 -7.05
CA MET A 120 -1.67 -9.15 -5.77
C MET A 120 -1.43 -10.62 -5.40
N GLY A 121 -1.39 -10.91 -4.11
CA GLY A 121 -1.23 -12.27 -3.64
C GLY A 121 -1.73 -12.44 -2.22
N SER A 122 -1.29 -13.53 -1.60
CA SER A 122 -1.58 -13.86 -0.21
C SER A 122 -0.33 -14.34 0.52
N THR A 123 0.82 -13.78 0.17
CA THR A 123 2.09 -14.09 0.84
C THR A 123 2.18 -13.41 2.19
N GLY A 124 2.93 -14.01 3.11
CA GLY A 124 3.00 -13.55 4.48
C GLY A 124 1.85 -14.05 5.36
N ASN A 125 1.58 -13.32 6.43
CA ASN A 125 0.55 -13.70 7.41
C ASN A 125 -0.82 -13.12 7.04
N VAL A 126 -1.55 -13.82 6.17
CA VAL A 126 -2.87 -13.42 5.67
C VAL A 126 -3.80 -14.60 5.52
N THR A 127 -5.11 -14.34 5.47
CA THR A 127 -6.16 -15.36 5.30
C THR A 127 -6.63 -15.53 3.85
N GLY A 128 -6.26 -14.61 2.96
CA GLY A 128 -6.63 -14.66 1.54
C GLY A 128 -6.02 -13.52 0.74
N PRO A 129 -6.13 -13.58 -0.60
CA PRO A 129 -5.53 -12.57 -1.46
C PRO A 129 -6.11 -11.18 -1.23
N HIS A 130 -5.23 -10.21 -0.99
CA HIS A 130 -5.55 -8.78 -0.90
C HIS A 130 -4.27 -7.96 -1.03
N LEU A 131 -4.44 -6.68 -1.28
CA LEU A 131 -3.35 -5.71 -1.16
C LEU A 131 -3.48 -4.98 0.17
N HIS A 132 -2.43 -5.01 0.97
CA HIS A 132 -2.29 -4.10 2.10
C HIS A 132 -1.49 -2.89 1.60
N LEU A 133 -2.13 -1.73 1.59
CA LEU A 133 -1.54 -0.45 1.17
C LEU A 133 -1.39 0.44 2.39
N ALA A 134 -0.15 0.82 2.70
CA ALA A 134 0.16 1.79 3.75
C ALA A 134 0.79 3.04 3.13
N ILE A 135 0.43 4.20 3.66
CA ILE A 135 1.02 5.48 3.28
C ILE A 135 1.53 6.14 4.54
N SER A 136 2.77 6.61 4.49
CA SER A 136 3.39 7.34 5.59
C SER A 136 4.01 8.64 5.11
N THR A 137 4.11 9.61 6.00
CA THR A 137 4.84 10.85 5.74
C THR A 137 6.34 10.59 5.84
N GLY A 138 7.12 11.31 5.03
CA GLY A 138 8.56 11.17 4.97
C GLY A 138 9.02 10.01 4.11
N LEU A 139 10.32 9.82 4.05
CA LEU A 139 10.96 8.78 3.23
C LEU A 139 11.28 7.56 4.10
N ARG A 140 10.40 6.58 4.07
CA ARG A 140 10.52 5.31 4.80
C ARG A 140 10.95 4.21 3.85
N PHE A 141 11.61 3.18 4.36
CA PHE A 141 12.10 2.06 3.54
C PHE A 141 11.28 0.79 3.74
N THR A 142 10.95 0.47 4.98
CA THR A 142 10.17 -0.74 5.30
C THR A 142 9.05 -0.38 6.27
N GLU A 143 8.05 -1.25 6.38
CA GLU A 143 7.03 -1.14 7.39
C GLU A 143 7.55 -1.68 8.73
N TYR A 144 7.33 -0.93 9.79
CA TYR A 144 7.62 -1.33 11.16
C TYR A 144 6.33 -1.46 11.95
N ARG A 145 5.54 -2.46 11.61
CA ARG A 145 4.21 -2.69 12.17
C ARG A 145 4.24 -2.75 13.69
N GLY A 146 3.27 -2.08 14.33
CA GLY A 146 3.15 -2.01 15.77
C GLY A 146 4.15 -1.10 16.46
N GLN A 147 5.14 -0.56 15.78
CA GLN A 147 6.07 0.41 16.37
C GLN A 147 5.48 1.81 16.38
N SER A 148 5.42 2.43 17.56
CA SER A 148 4.78 3.74 17.75
C SER A 148 5.32 4.81 16.80
N ALA A 149 6.63 4.84 16.56
CA ALA A 149 7.25 5.81 15.67
C ALA A 149 6.79 5.65 14.21
N TYR A 150 6.54 4.42 13.77
CA TYR A 150 6.00 4.15 12.45
C TYR A 150 4.51 4.50 12.38
N VAL A 151 3.73 4.03 13.35
CA VAL A 151 2.29 4.31 13.43
C VAL A 151 2.02 5.82 13.40
N ALA A 152 2.81 6.61 14.14
CA ALA A 152 2.67 8.06 14.19
C ALA A 152 2.93 8.75 12.83
N ARG A 153 3.59 8.07 11.89
CA ARG A 153 3.89 8.60 10.54
C ARG A 153 2.91 8.12 9.49
N THR A 154 2.14 7.08 9.79
CA THR A 154 1.14 6.59 8.84
C THR A 154 -0.04 7.54 8.75
N VAL A 155 -0.68 7.56 7.61
CA VAL A 155 -1.89 8.34 7.37
C VAL A 155 -2.97 7.43 6.80
N ASN A 156 -4.23 7.76 7.08
CA ASN A 156 -5.33 7.02 6.46
C ASN A 156 -5.30 7.24 4.94
N PRO A 157 -5.13 6.16 4.14
CA PRO A 157 -5.08 6.30 2.69
C PRO A 157 -6.31 6.98 2.08
N ARG A 158 -7.47 6.91 2.74
CA ARG A 158 -8.68 7.61 2.32
C ARG A 158 -8.53 9.13 2.33
N SER A 159 -7.63 9.68 3.13
CA SER A 159 -7.37 11.12 3.14
C SER A 159 -6.62 11.61 1.90
N LEU A 160 -6.02 10.69 1.15
CA LEU A 160 -5.17 11.01 -0.02
C LEU A 160 -5.70 10.39 -1.31
N ILE A 161 -6.48 9.32 -1.23
CA ILE A 161 -7.03 8.60 -2.38
C ILE A 161 -8.54 8.47 -2.21
N ASN A 162 -9.27 8.78 -3.25
CA ASN A 162 -10.72 8.62 -3.25
C ASN A 162 -11.10 7.15 -3.46
N PHE A 163 -11.28 6.43 -2.35
CA PHE A 163 -11.87 5.10 -2.36
C PHE A 163 -13.37 5.20 -2.11
N PRO A 164 -14.20 4.29 -2.66
CA PRO A 164 -15.60 4.21 -2.28
C PRO A 164 -15.72 3.82 -0.80
N SER A 165 -16.91 3.98 -0.23
CA SER A 165 -17.22 3.35 1.04
C SER A 165 -16.94 1.84 0.93
N ARG A 166 -16.86 1.14 2.06
CA ARG A 166 -16.57 -0.28 2.07
C ARG A 166 -17.42 -1.01 1.02
N GLY A 167 -16.75 -1.62 0.07
CA GLY A 167 -17.36 -2.17 -1.13
C GLY A 167 -16.48 -1.93 -2.35
N GLY A 168 -17.08 -1.99 -3.54
CA GLY A 168 -16.33 -2.02 -4.78
C GLY A 168 -16.28 -0.71 -5.55
N TRP A 169 -15.30 -0.61 -6.40
CA TRP A 169 -15.25 0.31 -7.53
C TRP A 169 -15.15 -0.49 -8.82
N LYS A 170 -15.60 0.09 -9.93
CA LYS A 170 -15.61 -0.61 -11.22
C LYS A 170 -14.31 -0.44 -11.98
N ASP A 171 -13.72 0.74 -11.91
CA ASP A 171 -12.59 1.10 -12.72
C ASP A 171 -11.46 1.70 -11.87
N ARG A 172 -10.23 1.54 -12.34
CA ARG A 172 -9.13 2.35 -11.88
C ARG A 172 -9.33 3.75 -12.41
N ILE A 173 -9.79 4.63 -11.55
CA ILE A 173 -10.25 5.93 -11.99
C ILE A 173 -9.17 6.96 -11.77
N THR A 174 -8.54 7.37 -12.83
CA THR A 174 -7.50 8.39 -12.77
C THR A 174 -8.02 9.78 -12.41
N LYS A 175 -9.31 10.00 -12.53
CA LYS A 175 -9.97 11.25 -12.18
C LYS A 175 -10.52 11.32 -10.75
N TYR A 176 -10.43 10.25 -9.98
CA TYR A 176 -11.03 10.15 -8.63
C TYR A 176 -9.98 10.00 -7.54
N ASN A 177 -9.19 11.01 -7.38
CA ASN A 177 -8.19 10.93 -6.33
C ASN A 177 -8.20 12.07 -5.32
#